data_2ad9380efcbe193dbb82b57438e9d968
#
_entry.id   2ad9380efcbe193dbb82b57438e9d968
#
_cell.length_a   1.000
_cell.length_b   1.000
_cell.length_c   1.000
_cell.angle_alpha   90.00
_cell.angle_beta   90.00
_cell.angle_gamma   90.00
#
_symmetry.space_group_name_H-M   'P 1'
#
loop_
_entity.id
_entity.type
_entity.pdbx_description
1 polymer ?
#
loop_
_entity_poly.entity_id
_entity_poly.type
_entity_poly.pdbx_seq_one_letter_code
_entity_poly.pdbx_strand_id
1 'polypeptide(L)'
;MSTASKSPAPSRRVTKLLIRDLAQAVSPAGTHAPIRGREAMRSVDVVEDAFILCEGGRISAIGRMRALDPLDGDVEELDGSGCAAIPGLVDCHTHAVFAGSRAEEFELRSGGATYEELHAAGGGILSTVRATRAAGAEGLADALALHRSWMLASGTTTFEAKSGYGLDRDTELAMLRVVREAGGSPTWLGAHAVPPEFADADAYVDFALAEVLPEAAKIAEAADVFLERGAFDAAQARRYLEACRGAGLRLRLHADQFTEAGGVPLAIELDAVSVDHLEATGPDGVRALAQSDVAAVLLPVAALFLDRPMPPGRALMDEGAIVALATDFNPGSAFCESLPLVVALSCTQMHMSPAEALAACTVNAAHVLGRADRVGRLAPGYEADIVLLDASDWRYLAYHLGANHVAQVIRAGTPTA
;
A
#
# COMPACT_ATOMS: atom_id res chain seq x y z
N MET A 1 -5.38 36.75 31.20
CA MET A 1 -5.80 35.45 31.77
C MET A 1 -5.18 34.38 30.91
N SER A 2 -4.15 33.76 31.43
CA SER A 2 -3.35 32.74 30.73
C SER A 2 -4.07 31.38 30.84
N THR A 3 -4.51 30.85 29.70
CA THR A 3 -5.03 29.48 29.60
C THR A 3 -3.84 28.53 29.44
N ALA A 4 -3.45 27.90 30.54
CA ALA A 4 -2.44 26.84 30.51
C ALA A 4 -3.02 25.65 29.75
N SER A 5 -2.41 25.35 28.59
CA SER A 5 -2.61 24.12 27.83
C SER A 5 -2.18 22.94 28.70
N LYS A 6 -3.13 22.10 29.12
CA LYS A 6 -2.82 20.81 29.76
C LYS A 6 -2.25 19.87 28.67
N SER A 7 -0.97 19.55 28.81
CA SER A 7 -0.39 18.43 28.07
C SER A 7 -1.21 17.16 28.33
N PRO A 8 -1.51 16.34 27.29
CA PRO A 8 -2.18 15.06 27.49
C PRO A 8 -1.29 14.16 28.37
N ALA A 9 -1.91 13.48 29.31
CA ALA A 9 -1.22 12.51 30.18
C ALA A 9 -0.57 11.41 29.30
N PRO A 10 0.62 10.88 29.66
CA PRO A 10 1.23 9.79 28.92
C PRO A 10 0.26 8.60 28.91
N SER A 11 -0.08 8.11 27.73
CA SER A 11 -0.90 6.92 27.55
C SER A 11 -0.21 5.75 28.29
N ARG A 12 -0.91 5.14 29.24
CA ARG A 12 -0.48 3.92 29.92
C ARG A 12 -0.21 2.87 28.83
N ARG A 13 1.01 2.38 28.69
CA ARG A 13 1.29 1.27 27.77
C ARG A 13 0.47 0.08 28.24
N VAL A 14 -0.52 -0.30 27.45
CA VAL A 14 -1.28 -1.53 27.63
C VAL A 14 -0.27 -2.67 27.52
N THR A 15 -0.09 -3.44 28.57
CA THR A 15 0.83 -4.58 28.56
C THR A 15 0.18 -5.83 28.01
N LYS A 16 -1.16 -5.97 28.22
CA LYS A 16 -1.99 -7.05 27.71
C LYS A 16 -3.34 -6.48 27.25
N LEU A 17 -3.78 -6.88 26.06
CA LEU A 17 -5.11 -6.59 25.52
C LEU A 17 -5.80 -7.91 25.17
N LEU A 18 -6.98 -8.15 25.73
CA LEU A 18 -7.87 -9.25 25.36
C LEU A 18 -9.01 -8.70 24.51
N ILE A 19 -9.09 -9.11 23.25
CA ILE A 19 -10.27 -8.91 22.40
C ILE A 19 -11.12 -10.16 22.52
N ARG A 20 -12.34 -10.05 23.06
CA ARG A 20 -13.19 -11.18 23.41
C ARG A 20 -14.51 -11.17 22.65
N ASP A 21 -15.18 -12.29 22.65
CA ASP A 21 -16.54 -12.50 22.11
C ASP A 21 -16.65 -12.13 20.62
N LEU A 22 -15.54 -12.27 19.87
CA LEU A 22 -15.53 -12.06 18.41
C LEU A 22 -16.41 -13.10 17.72
N ALA A 23 -17.27 -12.68 16.78
CA ALA A 23 -18.01 -13.60 15.93
C ALA A 23 -17.06 -14.49 15.12
N GLN A 24 -16.02 -13.89 14.55
CA GLN A 24 -14.97 -14.57 13.79
C GLN A 24 -13.61 -13.91 14.00
N ALA A 25 -12.54 -14.72 14.08
CA ALA A 25 -11.16 -14.27 13.83
C ALA A 25 -10.66 -15.00 12.58
N VAL A 26 -10.25 -14.24 11.56
CA VAL A 26 -9.95 -14.77 10.23
C VAL A 26 -8.58 -14.35 9.77
N SER A 27 -7.80 -15.29 9.26
CA SER A 27 -6.47 -15.05 8.72
C SER A 27 -6.24 -15.86 7.45
N PRO A 28 -5.49 -15.37 6.44
CA PRO A 28 -4.99 -16.22 5.38
C PRO A 28 -4.23 -17.42 5.96
N ALA A 29 -4.54 -18.63 5.48
CA ALA A 29 -4.01 -19.87 6.04
C ALA A 29 -2.50 -20.06 5.76
N GLY A 30 -1.88 -20.96 6.55
CA GLY A 30 -0.47 -21.33 6.41
C GLY A 30 0.50 -20.35 7.06
N THR A 31 1.79 -20.65 6.96
CA THR A 31 2.88 -19.87 7.61
C THR A 31 3.86 -19.26 6.62
N HIS A 32 3.75 -19.61 5.33
CA HIS A 32 4.66 -19.15 4.29
C HIS A 32 4.14 -17.91 3.56
N ALA A 33 5.06 -17.06 3.13
CA ALA A 33 4.82 -15.95 2.22
C ALA A 33 5.93 -15.96 1.13
N PRO A 34 5.59 -15.59 -0.12
CA PRO A 34 4.25 -15.23 -0.59
C PRO A 34 3.31 -16.44 -0.71
N ILE A 35 2.00 -16.16 -0.79
CA ILE A 35 0.99 -17.16 -1.14
C ILE A 35 0.77 -17.10 -2.66
N ARG A 36 0.86 -18.27 -3.33
CA ARG A 36 0.72 -18.37 -4.79
C ARG A 36 -0.39 -19.33 -5.18
N GLY A 37 -1.00 -19.04 -6.31
CA GLY A 37 -2.00 -19.90 -6.93
C GLY A 37 -3.35 -19.90 -6.23
N ARG A 38 -4.35 -20.22 -7.02
CA ARG A 38 -5.77 -20.06 -6.67
C ARG A 38 -6.18 -20.79 -5.40
N GLU A 39 -5.75 -22.04 -5.22
CA GLU A 39 -6.17 -22.86 -4.09
C GLU A 39 -5.60 -22.32 -2.77
N ALA A 40 -4.30 -22.04 -2.73
CA ALA A 40 -3.65 -21.51 -1.54
C ALA A 40 -4.17 -20.11 -1.17
N MET A 41 -4.37 -19.22 -2.17
CA MET A 41 -4.92 -17.88 -1.96
C MET A 41 -6.36 -17.89 -1.43
N ARG A 42 -7.14 -18.95 -1.69
CA ARG A 42 -8.51 -19.13 -1.17
C ARG A 42 -8.58 -19.72 0.23
N SER A 43 -7.48 -20.20 0.74
CA SER A 43 -7.44 -20.85 2.04
C SER A 43 -7.35 -19.79 3.15
N VAL A 44 -8.32 -19.81 4.06
CA VAL A 44 -8.38 -18.98 5.25
C VAL A 44 -8.65 -19.82 6.48
N ASP A 45 -7.99 -19.50 7.58
CA ASP A 45 -8.29 -20.05 8.89
C ASP A 45 -9.37 -19.16 9.53
N VAL A 46 -10.47 -19.78 9.98
CA VAL A 46 -11.58 -19.12 10.65
C VAL A 46 -11.77 -19.71 12.03
N VAL A 47 -11.67 -18.89 13.06
CA VAL A 47 -12.04 -19.24 14.43
C VAL A 47 -13.34 -18.52 14.77
N GLU A 48 -14.41 -19.29 15.00
CA GLU A 48 -15.70 -18.75 15.43
C GLU A 48 -15.77 -18.68 16.97
N ASP A 49 -16.59 -17.73 17.48
CA ASP A 49 -16.69 -17.49 18.93
C ASP A 49 -15.30 -17.31 19.53
N ALA A 50 -14.58 -16.28 19.00
CA ALA A 50 -13.13 -16.18 19.14
C ALA A 50 -12.69 -15.16 20.18
N PHE A 51 -11.48 -15.36 20.69
CA PHE A 51 -10.69 -14.35 21.37
C PHE A 51 -9.33 -14.16 20.67
N ILE A 52 -8.77 -12.96 20.84
CA ILE A 52 -7.38 -12.65 20.49
C ILE A 52 -6.74 -12.03 21.74
N LEU A 53 -5.64 -12.63 22.20
CA LEU A 53 -4.82 -12.08 23.29
C LEU A 53 -3.55 -11.47 22.71
N CYS A 54 -3.30 -10.23 23.07
CA CYS A 54 -2.12 -9.47 22.66
C CYS A 54 -1.27 -9.15 23.88
N GLU A 55 0.06 -9.39 23.78
CA GLU A 55 1.03 -9.09 24.83
C GLU A 55 2.27 -8.43 24.21
N GLY A 56 2.71 -7.32 24.79
CA GLY A 56 3.91 -6.62 24.33
C GLY A 56 3.86 -6.19 22.87
N GLY A 57 2.67 -5.85 22.36
CA GLY A 57 2.45 -5.44 20.97
C GLY A 57 2.37 -6.57 19.96
N ARG A 58 2.34 -7.82 20.42
CA ARG A 58 2.22 -9.01 19.55
C ARG A 58 1.02 -9.85 19.95
N ILE A 59 0.52 -10.62 18.99
CA ILE A 59 -0.49 -11.64 19.25
C ILE A 59 0.19 -12.79 20.03
N SER A 60 -0.30 -13.09 21.23
CA SER A 60 0.19 -14.19 22.04
C SER A 60 -0.66 -15.45 21.90
N ALA A 61 -1.99 -15.30 21.74
CA ALA A 61 -2.90 -16.42 21.53
C ALA A 61 -4.13 -16.00 20.71
N ILE A 62 -4.70 -16.96 19.99
CA ILE A 62 -5.99 -16.88 19.31
C ILE A 62 -6.70 -18.23 19.55
N GLY A 63 -7.98 -18.19 19.88
CA GLY A 63 -8.75 -19.40 20.12
C GLY A 63 -10.23 -19.13 20.25
N ARG A 64 -11.00 -20.21 20.47
CA ARG A 64 -12.43 -20.09 20.80
C ARG A 64 -12.58 -19.61 22.25
N MET A 65 -13.59 -18.78 22.55
CA MET A 65 -13.86 -18.26 23.89
C MET A 65 -13.88 -19.35 24.97
N ARG A 66 -14.45 -20.52 24.69
CA ARG A 66 -14.49 -21.65 25.63
C ARG A 66 -13.12 -22.26 25.99
N ALA A 67 -12.09 -21.90 25.24
CA ALA A 67 -10.69 -22.36 25.45
C ALA A 67 -9.83 -21.26 26.07
N LEU A 68 -10.40 -20.12 26.44
CA LEU A 68 -9.68 -19.06 27.13
C LEU A 68 -9.45 -19.46 28.59
N ASP A 69 -8.18 -19.64 28.93
CA ASP A 69 -7.78 -19.87 30.31
C ASP A 69 -7.88 -18.57 31.13
N PRO A 70 -8.06 -18.64 32.46
CA PRO A 70 -7.99 -17.46 33.31
C PRO A 70 -6.69 -16.70 33.09
N LEU A 71 -6.77 -15.39 32.90
CA LEU A 71 -5.62 -14.52 32.68
C LEU A 71 -5.13 -13.91 33.97
N ASP A 72 -3.82 -13.93 34.19
CA ASP A 72 -3.16 -13.30 35.34
C ASP A 72 -2.73 -11.86 35.00
N GLY A 73 -2.82 -10.98 35.99
CA GLY A 73 -2.37 -9.59 35.94
C GLY A 73 -3.41 -8.61 35.37
N ASP A 74 -2.95 -7.40 35.10
CA ASP A 74 -3.78 -6.34 34.51
C ASP A 74 -3.97 -6.60 33.01
N VAL A 75 -5.20 -6.88 32.60
CA VAL A 75 -5.61 -7.09 31.19
C VAL A 75 -6.65 -6.03 30.84
N GLU A 76 -6.40 -5.30 29.78
CA GLU A 76 -7.43 -4.46 29.16
C GLU A 76 -8.34 -5.35 28.29
N GLU A 77 -9.66 -5.28 28.50
CA GLU A 77 -10.61 -6.05 27.72
C GLU A 77 -11.31 -5.14 26.70
N LEU A 78 -11.37 -5.62 25.44
CA LEU A 78 -12.14 -5.02 24.36
C LEU A 78 -13.25 -5.98 23.97
N ASP A 79 -14.49 -5.50 24.06
CA ASP A 79 -15.68 -6.25 23.61
C ASP A 79 -15.72 -6.26 22.07
N GLY A 80 -15.61 -7.45 21.48
CA GLY A 80 -15.70 -7.71 20.05
C GLY A 80 -17.04 -8.32 19.63
N SER A 81 -18.06 -8.29 20.48
CA SER A 81 -19.36 -8.89 20.21
C SER A 81 -19.95 -8.40 18.89
N GLY A 82 -20.30 -9.36 18.02
CA GLY A 82 -20.83 -9.06 16.69
C GLY A 82 -19.79 -8.67 15.64
N CYS A 83 -18.52 -8.54 16.01
CA CYS A 83 -17.46 -8.18 15.10
C CYS A 83 -16.72 -9.40 14.53
N ALA A 84 -16.25 -9.29 13.28
CA ALA A 84 -15.21 -10.15 12.73
C ALA A 84 -13.85 -9.44 12.81
N ALA A 85 -12.81 -10.17 13.22
CA ALA A 85 -11.43 -9.68 13.22
C ALA A 85 -10.66 -10.21 12.01
N ILE A 86 -9.91 -9.33 11.34
CA ILE A 86 -8.99 -9.66 10.25
C ILE A 86 -7.60 -9.07 10.56
N PRO A 87 -6.53 -9.52 9.89
CA PRO A 87 -5.23 -8.85 10.00
C PRO A 87 -5.32 -7.39 9.59
N GLY A 88 -4.51 -6.53 10.20
CA GLY A 88 -4.30 -5.18 9.71
C GLY A 88 -3.95 -5.21 8.22
N LEU A 89 -4.63 -4.36 7.44
CA LEU A 89 -4.42 -4.27 6.00
C LEU A 89 -3.06 -3.64 5.71
N VAL A 90 -2.43 -4.11 4.64
CA VAL A 90 -1.11 -3.65 4.19
C VAL A 90 -1.24 -3.00 2.83
N ASP A 91 -0.90 -1.72 2.74
CA ASP A 91 -0.89 -0.98 1.49
C ASP A 91 0.54 -0.88 0.97
N CYS A 92 0.84 -1.70 -0.02
CA CYS A 92 2.20 -1.84 -0.52
C CYS A 92 2.54 -0.92 -1.70
N HIS A 93 1.61 -0.03 -2.11
CA HIS A 93 1.84 0.93 -3.19
C HIS A 93 0.99 2.18 -2.97
N THR A 94 1.62 3.25 -2.50
CA THR A 94 0.98 4.57 -2.39
C THR A 94 1.96 5.68 -2.76
N HIS A 95 1.39 6.86 -3.06
CA HIS A 95 2.11 8.12 -3.15
C HIS A 95 1.66 9.07 -2.05
N ALA A 96 1.37 8.56 -0.86
CA ALA A 96 0.68 9.28 0.21
C ALA A 96 1.41 10.52 0.73
N VAL A 97 2.68 10.73 0.37
CA VAL A 97 3.47 11.92 0.74
C VAL A 97 3.46 12.96 -0.38
N PHE A 98 2.42 13.76 -0.44
CA PHE A 98 2.27 14.88 -1.39
C PHE A 98 1.54 16.05 -0.74
N ALA A 99 1.59 17.21 -1.39
CA ALA A 99 0.80 18.38 -1.03
C ALA A 99 -0.02 18.89 -2.23
N GLY A 100 -1.03 19.70 -1.94
CA GLY A 100 -1.93 20.27 -2.92
C GLY A 100 -3.14 19.38 -3.22
N SER A 101 -3.97 19.82 -4.15
CA SER A 101 -5.18 19.14 -4.58
C SER A 101 -5.32 19.23 -6.10
N ARG A 102 -5.89 18.20 -6.70
CA ARG A 102 -6.24 18.16 -8.13
C ARG A 102 -7.76 18.08 -8.35
N ALA A 103 -8.54 18.56 -7.38
CA ALA A 103 -10.00 18.56 -7.46
C ALA A 103 -10.54 19.36 -8.65
N GLU A 104 -9.94 20.53 -8.95
CA GLU A 104 -10.30 21.33 -10.13
C GLU A 104 -10.00 20.60 -11.44
N GLU A 105 -8.86 19.92 -11.52
CA GLU A 105 -8.52 19.08 -12.68
C GLU A 105 -9.51 17.89 -12.81
N PHE A 106 -9.91 17.29 -11.70
CA PHE A 106 -10.92 16.24 -11.69
C PHE A 106 -12.28 16.74 -12.22
N GLU A 107 -12.70 17.95 -11.82
CA GLU A 107 -13.92 18.59 -12.33
C GLU A 107 -13.84 18.81 -13.85
N LEU A 108 -12.74 19.39 -14.34
CA LEU A 108 -12.53 19.59 -15.78
C LEU A 108 -12.57 18.27 -16.57
N ARG A 109 -11.87 17.25 -16.07
CA ARG A 109 -11.83 15.93 -16.70
C ARG A 109 -13.21 15.27 -16.71
N SER A 110 -13.95 15.36 -15.62
CA SER A 110 -15.32 14.85 -15.54
C SER A 110 -16.29 15.60 -16.46
N GLY A 111 -15.99 16.86 -16.74
CA GLY A 111 -16.69 17.67 -17.74
C GLY A 111 -16.31 17.39 -19.21
N GLY A 112 -15.37 16.47 -19.46
CA GLY A 112 -14.94 16.05 -20.79
C GLY A 112 -13.76 16.85 -21.35
N ALA A 113 -13.02 17.58 -20.52
CA ALA A 113 -11.81 18.27 -20.97
C ALA A 113 -10.76 17.29 -21.48
N THR A 114 -10.11 17.62 -22.59
CA THR A 114 -9.01 16.84 -23.17
C THR A 114 -7.74 16.94 -22.34
N TYR A 115 -6.81 16.02 -22.58
CA TYR A 115 -5.50 16.04 -21.93
C TYR A 115 -4.73 17.36 -22.22
N GLU A 116 -4.83 17.87 -23.46
CA GLU A 116 -4.21 19.11 -23.87
C GLU A 116 -4.80 20.33 -23.14
N GLU A 117 -6.13 20.36 -22.95
CA GLU A 117 -6.81 21.41 -22.18
C GLU A 117 -6.42 21.40 -20.72
N LEU A 118 -6.33 20.20 -20.11
CA LEU A 118 -5.86 20.04 -18.73
C LEU A 118 -4.42 20.50 -18.56
N HIS A 119 -3.55 20.16 -19.51
CA HIS A 119 -2.14 20.57 -19.49
C HIS A 119 -1.99 22.08 -19.69
N ALA A 120 -2.75 22.68 -20.61
CA ALA A 120 -2.77 24.12 -20.84
C ALA A 120 -3.28 24.91 -19.62
N ALA A 121 -4.18 24.34 -18.83
CA ALA A 121 -4.64 24.88 -17.55
C ALA A 121 -3.60 24.76 -16.42
N GLY A 122 -2.41 24.19 -16.69
CA GLY A 122 -1.35 24.01 -15.70
C GLY A 122 -1.57 22.80 -14.79
N GLY A 123 -2.45 21.87 -15.16
CA GLY A 123 -2.74 20.61 -14.49
C GLY A 123 -1.64 19.55 -14.70
N GLY A 124 -1.98 18.31 -14.38
CA GLY A 124 -1.09 17.18 -14.47
C GLY A 124 -0.13 17.05 -13.30
N ILE A 125 0.81 16.09 -13.40
CA ILE A 125 1.77 15.77 -12.33
C ILE A 125 2.57 16.99 -11.85
N LEU A 126 2.91 17.90 -12.75
CA LEU A 126 3.70 19.10 -12.42
C LEU A 126 2.96 20.07 -11.49
N SER A 127 1.62 20.05 -11.43
CA SER A 127 0.89 20.85 -10.43
C SER A 127 1.11 20.30 -9.01
N THR A 128 1.10 19.00 -8.85
CA THR A 128 1.44 18.34 -7.58
C THR A 128 2.90 18.58 -7.21
N VAL A 129 3.83 18.50 -8.18
CA VAL A 129 5.25 18.80 -7.96
C VAL A 129 5.44 20.20 -7.39
N ARG A 130 4.82 21.21 -8.01
CA ARG A 130 4.92 22.60 -7.51
C ARG A 130 4.39 22.74 -6.09
N ALA A 131 3.23 22.15 -5.79
CA ALA A 131 2.63 22.20 -4.46
C ALA A 131 3.48 21.46 -3.42
N THR A 132 4.02 20.31 -3.76
CA THR A 132 4.88 19.49 -2.88
C THR A 132 6.18 20.19 -2.56
N ARG A 133 6.85 20.79 -3.56
CA ARG A 133 8.04 21.63 -3.35
C ARG A 133 7.76 22.84 -2.46
N ALA A 134 6.61 23.48 -2.65
CA ALA A 134 6.21 24.66 -1.86
C ALA A 134 5.85 24.34 -0.41
N ALA A 135 5.38 23.14 -0.10
CA ALA A 135 4.96 22.74 1.23
C ALA A 135 6.14 22.60 2.22
N GLY A 136 7.32 22.23 1.73
CA GLY A 136 8.48 21.95 2.56
C GLY A 136 8.27 20.74 3.47
N ALA A 137 9.26 20.40 4.29
CA ALA A 137 9.24 19.18 5.12
C ALA A 137 8.11 19.20 6.16
N GLU A 138 7.82 20.32 6.81
CA GLU A 138 6.75 20.45 7.80
C GLU A 138 5.37 20.25 7.17
N GLY A 139 5.08 20.94 6.06
CA GLY A 139 3.81 20.78 5.36
C GLY A 139 3.61 19.36 4.79
N LEU A 140 4.70 18.69 4.37
CA LEU A 140 4.65 17.30 3.94
C LEU A 140 4.38 16.34 5.11
N ALA A 141 4.94 16.61 6.30
CA ALA A 141 4.67 15.83 7.50
C ALA A 141 3.20 15.95 7.93
N ASP A 142 2.64 17.16 7.92
CA ASP A 142 1.24 17.41 8.23
C ASP A 142 0.30 16.74 7.22
N ALA A 143 0.60 16.86 5.93
CA ALA A 143 -0.17 16.20 4.88
C ALA A 143 -0.14 14.66 5.04
N LEU A 144 1.03 14.07 5.24
CA LEU A 144 1.14 12.63 5.45
C LEU A 144 0.44 12.19 6.73
N ALA A 145 0.48 12.97 7.81
CA ALA A 145 -0.23 12.65 9.05
C ALA A 145 -1.75 12.59 8.81
N LEU A 146 -2.31 13.53 8.04
CA LEU A 146 -3.70 13.54 7.64
C LEU A 146 -4.04 12.32 6.77
N HIS A 147 -3.27 12.06 5.72
CA HIS A 147 -3.47 10.93 4.82
C HIS A 147 -3.40 9.58 5.56
N ARG A 148 -2.43 9.44 6.48
CA ARG A 148 -2.34 8.26 7.35
C ARG A 148 -3.58 8.08 8.23
N SER A 149 -4.17 9.15 8.73
CA SER A 149 -5.38 9.06 9.53
C SER A 149 -6.55 8.47 8.72
N TRP A 150 -6.67 8.84 7.45
CA TRP A 150 -7.67 8.27 6.54
C TRP A 150 -7.38 6.81 6.21
N MET A 151 -6.11 6.47 5.89
CA MET A 151 -5.68 5.09 5.66
C MET A 151 -5.96 4.21 6.88
N LEU A 152 -5.65 4.70 8.09
CA LEU A 152 -5.89 3.97 9.33
C LEU A 152 -7.39 3.76 9.57
N ALA A 153 -8.22 4.79 9.34
CA ALA A 153 -9.68 4.69 9.43
C ALA A 153 -10.27 3.67 8.43
N SER A 154 -9.53 3.35 7.37
CA SER A 154 -9.85 2.32 6.38
C SER A 154 -9.18 0.96 6.67
N GLY A 155 -8.55 0.79 7.84
CA GLY A 155 -7.95 -0.47 8.28
C GLY A 155 -6.49 -0.70 7.88
N THR A 156 -5.84 0.25 7.21
CA THR A 156 -4.43 0.14 6.82
C THR A 156 -3.51 0.40 8.01
N THR A 157 -2.81 -0.61 8.49
CA THR A 157 -1.87 -0.52 9.63
C THR A 157 -0.42 -0.40 9.19
N THR A 158 -0.09 -0.97 8.05
CA THR A 158 1.24 -0.94 7.42
C THR A 158 1.14 -0.36 6.03
N PHE A 159 2.01 0.59 5.69
CA PHE A 159 1.98 1.26 4.39
C PHE A 159 3.38 1.53 3.84
N GLU A 160 3.44 1.60 2.54
CA GLU A 160 4.54 2.16 1.76
C GLU A 160 4.13 3.52 1.22
N ALA A 161 5.07 4.44 1.12
CA ALA A 161 4.85 5.66 0.36
C ALA A 161 6.07 6.02 -0.48
N LYS A 162 5.80 6.31 -1.76
CA LYS A 162 6.79 6.71 -2.75
C LYS A 162 7.01 8.21 -2.71
N SER A 163 8.25 8.65 -2.90
CA SER A 163 8.56 10.03 -3.30
C SER A 163 8.13 10.27 -4.77
N GLY A 164 8.80 11.13 -5.51
CA GLY A 164 8.54 11.32 -6.95
C GLY A 164 7.65 12.50 -7.30
N TYR A 165 7.27 13.30 -6.31
CA TYR A 165 6.68 14.62 -6.51
C TYR A 165 7.62 15.77 -6.13
N GLY A 166 8.83 15.47 -5.67
CA GLY A 166 9.88 16.46 -5.51
C GLY A 166 10.57 16.75 -6.83
N LEU A 167 11.09 15.70 -7.46
CA LEU A 167 11.87 15.72 -8.68
C LEU A 167 13.08 16.68 -8.61
N ASP A 168 13.45 17.09 -7.41
CA ASP A 168 14.69 17.76 -7.04
C ASP A 168 15.30 17.07 -5.80
N ARG A 169 16.56 17.36 -5.53
CA ARG A 169 17.28 16.65 -4.48
C ARG A 169 16.67 16.86 -3.08
N ASP A 170 16.40 18.09 -2.74
CA ASP A 170 16.06 18.43 -1.36
C ASP A 170 14.64 17.99 -1.01
N THR A 171 13.70 18.15 -1.93
CA THR A 171 12.30 17.74 -1.74
C THR A 171 12.17 16.21 -1.74
N GLU A 172 12.83 15.49 -2.67
CA GLU A 172 12.81 14.02 -2.69
C GLU A 172 13.33 13.44 -1.36
N LEU A 173 14.46 13.95 -0.85
CA LEU A 173 15.00 13.51 0.42
C LEU A 173 14.10 13.89 1.62
N ALA A 174 13.43 15.03 1.58
CA ALA A 174 12.47 15.42 2.61
C ALA A 174 11.27 14.48 2.63
N MET A 175 10.70 14.15 1.46
CA MET A 175 9.60 13.18 1.34
C MET A 175 9.97 11.82 1.94
N LEU A 176 11.13 11.26 1.58
CA LEU A 176 11.59 9.97 2.10
C LEU A 176 11.78 9.99 3.63
N ARG A 177 12.32 11.08 4.19
CA ARG A 177 12.49 11.22 5.65
C ARG A 177 11.15 11.27 6.37
N VAL A 178 10.21 12.07 5.87
CA VAL A 178 8.85 12.20 6.41
C VAL A 178 8.15 10.85 6.43
N VAL A 179 8.24 10.04 5.37
CA VAL A 179 7.67 8.69 5.33
C VAL A 179 8.30 7.79 6.39
N ARG A 180 9.63 7.79 6.50
CA ARG A 180 10.35 6.95 7.48
C ARG A 180 10.01 7.35 8.92
N GLU A 181 9.98 8.64 9.23
CA GLU A 181 9.63 9.16 10.55
C GLU A 181 8.18 8.83 10.93
N ALA A 182 7.29 8.79 9.93
CA ALA A 182 5.93 8.35 10.11
C ALA A 182 5.77 6.82 10.31
N GLY A 183 6.86 6.04 10.19
CA GLY A 183 6.86 4.58 10.31
C GLY A 183 6.35 3.84 9.07
N GLY A 184 6.28 4.50 7.90
CA GLY A 184 6.04 3.90 6.61
C GLY A 184 7.30 3.30 5.99
N SER A 185 7.15 2.52 4.90
CA SER A 185 8.25 2.08 4.03
C SER A 185 8.53 3.15 2.97
N PRO A 186 9.65 3.87 3.03
CA PRO A 186 9.97 4.86 2.01
C PRO A 186 10.49 4.19 0.73
N THR A 187 9.89 4.50 -0.42
CA THR A 187 10.34 4.11 -1.76
C THR A 187 10.77 5.36 -2.53
N TRP A 188 11.98 5.35 -3.07
CA TRP A 188 12.44 6.44 -3.92
C TRP A 188 11.97 6.25 -5.36
N LEU A 189 10.99 7.04 -5.79
CA LEU A 189 10.49 7.11 -7.16
C LEU A 189 11.14 8.31 -7.88
N GLY A 190 12.47 8.33 -7.95
CA GLY A 190 13.21 9.43 -8.57
C GLY A 190 12.93 9.58 -10.07
N ALA A 191 12.62 8.47 -10.74
CA ALA A 191 12.25 8.47 -12.15
C ALA A 191 10.72 8.36 -12.34
N HIS A 192 9.97 9.37 -11.88
CA HIS A 192 8.50 9.44 -12.00
C HIS A 192 8.07 10.30 -13.21
N ALA A 193 8.68 11.46 -13.38
CA ALA A 193 8.48 12.35 -14.51
C ALA A 193 9.74 13.18 -14.75
N VAL A 194 9.86 13.76 -15.94
CA VAL A 194 10.95 14.68 -16.25
C VAL A 194 10.51 16.09 -15.89
N PRO A 195 11.16 16.76 -14.93
CA PRO A 195 10.81 18.13 -14.58
C PRO A 195 11.30 19.11 -15.65
N PRO A 196 10.62 20.27 -15.82
CA PRO A 196 10.87 21.18 -16.92
C PRO A 196 12.25 21.86 -16.90
N GLU A 197 12.98 21.73 -15.81
CA GLU A 197 14.36 22.25 -15.67
C GLU A 197 15.40 21.43 -16.46
N PHE A 198 15.03 20.20 -16.89
CA PHE A 198 15.90 19.31 -17.65
C PHE A 198 15.48 19.25 -19.12
N ALA A 199 16.50 19.13 -20.00
CA ALA A 199 16.28 19.09 -21.44
C ALA A 199 15.54 17.84 -21.90
N ASP A 200 15.85 16.71 -21.25
CA ASP A 200 15.30 15.37 -21.56
C ASP A 200 15.42 14.41 -20.37
N ALA A 201 14.90 13.21 -20.57
CA ALA A 201 14.92 12.16 -19.55
C ALA A 201 16.31 11.68 -19.19
N ASP A 202 17.24 11.64 -20.16
CA ASP A 202 18.62 11.20 -19.90
C ASP A 202 19.36 12.16 -18.99
N ALA A 203 19.25 13.48 -19.26
CA ALA A 203 19.84 14.51 -18.42
C ALA A 203 19.26 14.48 -16.99
N TYR A 204 17.96 14.20 -16.86
CA TYR A 204 17.32 14.08 -15.55
C TYR A 204 17.77 12.81 -14.81
N VAL A 205 17.85 11.66 -15.48
CA VAL A 205 18.35 10.42 -14.87
C VAL A 205 19.79 10.58 -14.42
N ASP A 206 20.66 11.25 -15.22
CA ASP A 206 22.04 11.54 -14.82
C ASP A 206 22.10 12.36 -13.53
N PHE A 207 21.28 13.42 -13.43
CA PHE A 207 21.16 14.21 -12.21
C PHE A 207 20.66 13.36 -11.02
N ALA A 208 19.58 12.60 -11.21
CA ALA A 208 18.99 11.80 -10.14
C ALA A 208 20.00 10.77 -9.58
N LEU A 209 20.77 10.12 -10.45
CA LEU A 209 21.76 9.15 -10.05
C LEU A 209 23.00 9.78 -9.39
N ALA A 210 23.44 10.94 -9.87
CA ALA A 210 24.63 11.61 -9.33
C ALA A 210 24.36 12.35 -8.01
N GLU A 211 23.24 13.07 -7.94
CA GLU A 211 23.00 14.05 -6.87
C GLU A 211 21.99 13.55 -5.82
N VAL A 212 21.06 12.65 -6.18
CA VAL A 212 19.99 12.21 -5.26
C VAL A 212 20.24 10.80 -4.72
N LEU A 213 20.56 9.83 -5.57
CA LEU A 213 20.71 8.42 -5.19
C LEU A 213 21.64 8.20 -3.98
N PRO A 214 22.84 8.84 -3.86
CA PRO A 214 23.74 8.58 -2.74
C PRO A 214 23.14 8.86 -1.36
N GLU A 215 22.25 9.84 -1.30
CA GLU A 215 21.56 10.18 -0.04
C GLU A 215 20.21 9.45 0.09
N ALA A 216 19.47 9.27 -1.01
CA ALA A 216 18.21 8.52 -1.02
C ALA A 216 18.42 7.08 -0.57
N ALA A 217 19.50 6.42 -0.97
CA ALA A 217 19.85 5.05 -0.58
C ALA A 217 20.10 4.87 0.93
N LYS A 218 20.38 5.95 1.68
CA LYS A 218 20.52 5.90 3.14
C LYS A 218 19.17 5.94 3.86
N ILE A 219 18.10 6.29 3.13
CA ILE A 219 16.77 6.54 3.69
C ILE A 219 15.76 5.54 3.15
N ALA A 220 15.71 5.37 1.83
CA ALA A 220 14.75 4.52 1.15
C ALA A 220 15.03 3.02 1.39
N GLU A 221 13.98 2.20 1.36
CA GLU A 221 14.05 0.74 1.39
C GLU A 221 14.01 0.14 -0.02
N ALA A 222 13.43 0.88 -0.98
CA ALA A 222 13.29 0.47 -2.37
C ALA A 222 13.45 1.67 -3.31
N ALA A 223 13.70 1.40 -4.59
CA ALA A 223 13.61 2.35 -5.68
C ALA A 223 12.57 1.89 -6.68
N ASP A 224 11.92 2.86 -7.34
CA ASP A 224 10.86 2.64 -8.31
C ASP A 224 11.06 3.54 -9.54
N VAL A 225 10.55 3.14 -10.69
CA VAL A 225 10.59 3.89 -11.94
C VAL A 225 9.26 3.78 -12.67
N PHE A 226 8.81 4.85 -13.29
CA PHE A 226 7.65 4.84 -14.18
C PHE A 226 8.08 4.55 -15.62
N LEU A 227 8.07 3.26 -15.99
CA LEU A 227 8.38 2.79 -17.34
C LEU A 227 7.10 2.80 -18.19
N GLU A 228 6.91 3.87 -18.94
CA GLU A 228 5.72 4.04 -19.78
C GLU A 228 6.01 4.99 -20.95
N ARG A 229 5.21 4.86 -22.01
CA ARG A 229 5.29 5.77 -23.15
C ARG A 229 5.00 7.22 -22.71
N GLY A 230 5.99 8.10 -22.92
CA GLY A 230 5.91 9.50 -22.52
C GLY A 230 6.47 9.81 -21.14
N ALA A 231 6.97 8.77 -20.42
CA ALA A 231 7.76 8.93 -19.20
C ALA A 231 9.19 8.43 -19.44
N PHE A 232 9.58 7.28 -18.88
CA PHE A 232 10.92 6.71 -19.09
C PHE A 232 10.83 5.45 -19.96
N ASP A 233 11.77 5.28 -20.87
CA ASP A 233 11.89 4.07 -21.69
C ASP A 233 12.63 2.94 -20.94
N ALA A 234 12.65 1.74 -21.57
CA ALA A 234 13.27 0.57 -20.96
C ALA A 234 14.79 0.70 -20.76
N ALA A 235 15.50 1.48 -21.58
CA ALA A 235 16.94 1.70 -21.42
C ALA A 235 17.25 2.65 -20.27
N GLN A 236 16.47 3.71 -20.13
CA GLN A 236 16.55 4.67 -19.03
C GLN A 236 16.17 4.02 -17.71
N ALA A 237 15.05 3.25 -17.68
CA ALA A 237 14.61 2.49 -16.53
C ALA A 237 15.65 1.48 -16.07
N ARG A 238 16.27 0.73 -17.00
CA ARG A 238 17.37 -0.21 -16.71
C ARG A 238 18.52 0.49 -16.03
N ARG A 239 19.03 1.55 -16.64
CA ARG A 239 20.18 2.31 -16.11
C ARG A 239 19.90 2.82 -14.70
N TYR A 240 18.70 3.37 -14.47
CA TYR A 240 18.28 3.86 -13.18
C TYR A 240 18.19 2.74 -12.13
N LEU A 241 17.52 1.64 -12.45
CA LEU A 241 17.31 0.53 -11.52
C LEU A 241 18.62 -0.22 -11.21
N GLU A 242 19.50 -0.44 -12.18
CA GLU A 242 20.80 -1.07 -11.95
C GLU A 242 21.66 -0.25 -11.00
N ALA A 243 21.67 1.08 -11.13
CA ALA A 243 22.36 1.97 -10.21
C ALA A 243 21.75 1.91 -8.80
N CYS A 244 20.41 1.89 -8.69
CA CYS A 244 19.71 1.75 -7.41
C CYS A 244 20.00 0.41 -6.74
N ARG A 245 20.02 -0.69 -7.49
CA ARG A 245 20.43 -2.02 -7.00
C ARG A 245 21.88 -2.01 -6.50
N GLY A 246 22.79 -1.37 -7.25
CA GLY A 246 24.17 -1.17 -6.83
C GLY A 246 24.34 -0.39 -5.53
N ALA A 247 23.37 0.48 -5.22
CA ALA A 247 23.30 1.22 -3.96
C ALA A 247 22.56 0.45 -2.83
N GLY A 248 22.12 -0.79 -3.08
CA GLY A 248 21.50 -1.67 -2.07
C GLY A 248 19.98 -1.52 -1.93
N LEU A 249 19.31 -0.81 -2.84
CA LEU A 249 17.86 -0.67 -2.82
C LEU A 249 17.18 -1.87 -3.49
N ARG A 250 16.03 -2.29 -2.95
CA ARG A 250 15.13 -3.23 -3.62
C ARG A 250 14.47 -2.53 -4.81
N LEU A 251 14.18 -3.26 -5.89
CA LEU A 251 13.66 -2.68 -7.12
C LEU A 251 12.16 -2.88 -7.26
N ARG A 252 11.48 -1.88 -7.77
CA ARG A 252 10.06 -1.87 -8.12
C ARG A 252 9.88 -1.14 -9.45
N LEU A 253 8.79 -1.40 -10.15
CA LEU A 253 8.48 -0.74 -11.42
C LEU A 253 6.98 -0.45 -11.52
N HIS A 254 6.62 0.79 -11.88
CA HIS A 254 5.33 1.06 -12.52
C HIS A 254 5.48 0.69 -13.99
N ALA A 255 4.65 -0.21 -14.46
CA ALA A 255 4.74 -0.67 -15.84
C ALA A 255 3.39 -1.16 -16.38
N ASP A 256 3.27 -1.13 -17.69
CA ASP A 256 2.11 -1.62 -18.43
C ASP A 256 0.77 -1.01 -17.95
N GLN A 257 0.81 0.24 -17.47
CA GLN A 257 -0.40 0.98 -17.07
C GLN A 257 -1.22 1.39 -18.29
N PHE A 258 -0.56 1.89 -19.32
CA PHE A 258 -1.20 2.34 -20.56
C PHE A 258 -0.77 1.51 -21.77
N THR A 259 0.48 1.05 -21.79
CA THR A 259 1.07 0.30 -22.92
C THR A 259 2.05 -0.76 -22.42
N GLU A 260 2.15 -1.90 -23.12
CA GLU A 260 3.26 -2.84 -22.91
C GLU A 260 4.56 -2.22 -23.42
N ALA A 261 5.32 -1.61 -22.52
CA ALA A 261 6.58 -0.92 -22.84
C ALA A 261 7.83 -1.73 -22.47
N GLY A 262 7.69 -3.02 -22.14
CA GLY A 262 8.79 -3.92 -21.77
C GLY A 262 9.12 -3.93 -20.28
N GLY A 263 8.19 -3.44 -19.42
CA GLY A 263 8.40 -3.37 -17.99
C GLY A 263 8.42 -4.74 -17.31
N VAL A 264 7.50 -5.64 -17.66
CA VAL A 264 7.46 -7.00 -17.10
C VAL A 264 8.75 -7.79 -17.38
N PRO A 265 9.25 -7.88 -18.62
CA PRO A 265 10.55 -8.52 -18.88
C PRO A 265 11.71 -7.89 -18.11
N LEU A 266 11.75 -6.55 -18.03
CA LEU A 266 12.80 -5.85 -17.31
C LEU A 266 12.75 -6.12 -15.80
N ALA A 267 11.55 -6.14 -15.19
CA ALA A 267 11.37 -6.46 -13.78
C ALA A 267 11.89 -7.87 -13.46
N ILE A 268 11.57 -8.85 -14.31
CA ILE A 268 12.02 -10.24 -14.13
C ILE A 268 13.55 -10.35 -14.28
N GLU A 269 14.12 -9.72 -15.30
CA GLU A 269 15.56 -9.74 -15.56
C GLU A 269 16.37 -9.12 -14.40
N LEU A 270 15.82 -8.07 -13.79
CA LEU A 270 16.47 -7.37 -12.68
C LEU A 270 16.11 -7.94 -11.30
N ASP A 271 15.39 -9.06 -11.20
CA ASP A 271 14.92 -9.64 -9.94
C ASP A 271 14.21 -8.58 -9.06
N ALA A 272 13.35 -7.76 -9.68
CA ALA A 272 12.59 -6.76 -8.95
C ALA A 272 11.64 -7.43 -7.95
N VAL A 273 11.35 -6.75 -6.85
CA VAL A 273 10.39 -7.24 -5.85
C VAL A 273 8.98 -7.24 -6.42
N SER A 274 8.64 -6.21 -7.19
CA SER A 274 7.31 -6.09 -7.79
C SER A 274 7.35 -5.33 -9.12
N VAL A 275 6.32 -5.59 -9.91
CA VAL A 275 5.88 -4.77 -11.03
C VAL A 275 4.43 -4.41 -10.80
N ASP A 276 4.12 -3.12 -10.89
CA ASP A 276 2.90 -2.54 -10.37
C ASP A 276 2.07 -1.97 -11.54
N HIS A 277 0.73 -1.93 -11.43
CA HIS A 277 -0.29 -1.60 -12.44
C HIS A 277 -0.73 -2.78 -13.30
N LEU A 278 -0.11 -3.01 -14.47
CA LEU A 278 -0.34 -4.16 -15.34
C LEU A 278 -1.68 -4.16 -16.11
N GLU A 279 -2.38 -3.00 -16.23
CA GLU A 279 -3.66 -2.90 -16.95
C GLU A 279 -3.54 -3.30 -18.42
N ALA A 280 -2.37 -3.02 -19.04
CA ALA A 280 -2.10 -3.34 -20.44
C ALA A 280 -1.34 -4.67 -20.64
N THR A 281 -1.01 -5.38 -19.56
CA THR A 281 -0.21 -6.62 -19.64
C THR A 281 -0.96 -7.73 -20.37
N GLY A 282 -0.38 -8.24 -21.46
CA GLY A 282 -0.92 -9.33 -22.24
C GLY A 282 -0.62 -10.73 -21.68
N PRO A 283 -1.12 -11.79 -22.34
CA PRO A 283 -0.99 -13.18 -21.89
C PRO A 283 0.46 -13.65 -21.71
N ASP A 284 1.40 -13.11 -22.49
CA ASP A 284 2.82 -13.47 -22.38
C ASP A 284 3.43 -12.91 -21.10
N GLY A 285 3.12 -11.67 -20.73
CA GLY A 285 3.53 -11.06 -19.48
C GLY A 285 2.94 -11.78 -18.27
N VAL A 286 1.66 -12.18 -18.34
CA VAL A 286 1.00 -12.99 -17.30
C VAL A 286 1.76 -14.30 -17.06
N ARG A 287 2.08 -15.05 -18.13
CA ARG A 287 2.85 -16.30 -18.01
C ARG A 287 4.27 -16.09 -17.49
N ALA A 288 4.92 -15.02 -17.93
CA ALA A 288 6.27 -14.69 -17.44
C ALA A 288 6.28 -14.39 -15.94
N LEU A 289 5.32 -13.60 -15.45
CA LEU A 289 5.17 -13.31 -14.00
C LEU A 289 4.86 -14.57 -13.19
N ALA A 290 4.02 -15.47 -13.72
CA ALA A 290 3.71 -16.73 -13.04
C ALA A 290 4.94 -17.64 -12.85
N GLN A 291 5.94 -17.53 -13.73
CA GLN A 291 7.20 -18.29 -13.70
C GLN A 291 8.33 -17.57 -12.95
N SER A 292 8.08 -16.39 -12.40
CA SER A 292 9.06 -15.56 -11.70
C SER A 292 8.73 -15.43 -10.20
N ASP A 293 9.63 -14.80 -9.45
CA ASP A 293 9.41 -14.39 -8.06
C ASP A 293 8.98 -12.92 -7.93
N VAL A 294 8.78 -12.23 -9.04
CA VAL A 294 8.30 -10.85 -9.08
C VAL A 294 6.82 -10.80 -8.75
N ALA A 295 6.44 -10.00 -7.78
CA ALA A 295 5.04 -9.81 -7.41
C ALA A 295 4.34 -8.87 -8.40
N ALA A 296 3.13 -9.23 -8.83
CA ALA A 296 2.21 -8.39 -9.57
C ALA A 296 1.37 -7.57 -8.57
N VAL A 297 1.60 -6.27 -8.45
CA VAL A 297 0.81 -5.38 -7.59
C VAL A 297 -0.27 -4.73 -8.43
N LEU A 298 -1.53 -5.08 -8.18
CA LEU A 298 -2.67 -4.63 -8.96
C LEU A 298 -3.38 -3.46 -8.30
N LEU A 299 -3.76 -2.47 -9.09
CA LEU A 299 -4.23 -1.16 -8.64
C LEU A 299 -5.63 -0.84 -9.23
N PRO A 300 -6.68 -1.58 -8.82
CA PRO A 300 -7.99 -1.49 -9.48
C PRO A 300 -8.67 -0.12 -9.31
N VAL A 301 -8.32 0.67 -8.29
CA VAL A 301 -8.84 2.02 -8.13
C VAL A 301 -8.26 2.96 -9.19
N ALA A 302 -6.98 2.83 -9.53
CA ALA A 302 -6.37 3.61 -10.60
C ALA A 302 -7.02 3.31 -11.96
N ALA A 303 -7.23 2.02 -12.26
CA ALA A 303 -7.93 1.59 -13.48
C ALA A 303 -9.35 2.19 -13.54
N LEU A 304 -10.13 2.10 -12.46
CA LEU A 304 -11.48 2.67 -12.37
C LEU A 304 -11.47 4.20 -12.54
N PHE A 305 -10.58 4.88 -11.82
CA PHE A 305 -10.52 6.35 -11.79
C PHE A 305 -10.10 6.95 -13.14
N LEU A 306 -9.31 6.21 -13.92
CA LEU A 306 -8.83 6.59 -15.25
C LEU A 306 -9.67 6.03 -16.40
N ASP A 307 -10.77 5.34 -16.10
CA ASP A 307 -11.61 4.65 -17.10
C ASP A 307 -10.77 3.71 -18.00
N ARG A 308 -9.95 2.85 -17.35
CA ARG A 308 -9.10 1.87 -18.01
C ARG A 308 -9.60 0.45 -17.77
N PRO A 309 -9.26 -0.51 -18.64
CA PRO A 309 -9.46 -1.93 -18.35
C PRO A 309 -8.83 -2.30 -16.98
N MET A 310 -9.48 -3.20 -16.24
CA MET A 310 -8.90 -3.73 -15.02
C MET A 310 -7.66 -4.58 -15.33
N PRO A 311 -6.64 -4.57 -14.45
CA PRO A 311 -5.50 -5.46 -14.62
C PRO A 311 -5.93 -6.94 -14.59
N PRO A 312 -5.19 -7.87 -15.23
CA PRO A 312 -5.61 -9.25 -15.47
C PRO A 312 -5.52 -10.15 -14.24
N GLY A 313 -6.11 -9.72 -13.10
CA GLY A 313 -5.97 -10.37 -11.80
C GLY A 313 -6.36 -11.85 -11.81
N ARG A 314 -7.50 -12.21 -12.44
CA ARG A 314 -7.91 -13.61 -12.52
C ARG A 314 -6.90 -14.48 -13.26
N ALA A 315 -6.39 -14.01 -14.40
CA ALA A 315 -5.42 -14.73 -15.21
C ALA A 315 -4.09 -14.93 -14.47
N LEU A 316 -3.59 -13.88 -13.82
CA LEU A 316 -2.37 -13.95 -12.98
C LEU A 316 -2.48 -15.00 -11.86
N MET A 317 -3.62 -15.04 -11.18
CA MET A 317 -3.86 -16.01 -10.11
C MET A 317 -3.99 -17.44 -10.62
N ASP A 318 -4.68 -17.64 -11.72
CA ASP A 318 -4.89 -18.98 -12.32
C ASP A 318 -3.58 -19.55 -12.85
N GLU A 319 -2.68 -18.71 -13.36
CA GLU A 319 -1.33 -19.10 -13.80
C GLU A 319 -0.34 -19.24 -12.62
N GLY A 320 -0.69 -18.81 -11.42
CA GLY A 320 0.13 -18.98 -10.20
C GLY A 320 1.13 -17.87 -9.91
N ALA A 321 0.92 -16.67 -10.44
CA ALA A 321 1.71 -15.49 -10.09
C ALA A 321 1.53 -15.09 -8.61
N ILE A 322 2.52 -14.38 -8.06
CA ILE A 322 2.35 -13.68 -6.78
C ILE A 322 1.52 -12.44 -7.05
N VAL A 323 0.31 -12.36 -6.49
CA VAL A 323 -0.56 -11.19 -6.66
C VAL A 323 -0.72 -10.48 -5.34
N ALA A 324 -0.45 -9.18 -5.33
CA ALA A 324 -0.77 -8.26 -4.26
C ALA A 324 -1.76 -7.18 -4.74
N LEU A 325 -2.44 -6.53 -3.80
CA LEU A 325 -3.37 -5.44 -4.05
C LEU A 325 -2.94 -4.21 -3.26
N ALA A 326 -3.10 -3.04 -3.85
CA ALA A 326 -2.81 -1.77 -3.20
C ALA A 326 -3.73 -0.65 -3.73
N THR A 327 -3.69 0.52 -3.09
CA THR A 327 -4.60 1.63 -3.42
C THR A 327 -4.10 2.49 -4.57
N ASP A 328 -2.80 2.62 -4.75
CA ASP A 328 -2.18 3.68 -5.57
C ASP A 328 -2.58 5.08 -5.08
N PHE A 329 -2.81 5.26 -3.78
CA PHE A 329 -3.31 6.51 -3.23
C PHE A 329 -2.45 7.71 -3.65
N ASN A 330 -2.97 8.50 -4.59
CA ASN A 330 -2.30 9.66 -5.16
C ASN A 330 -3.33 10.71 -5.64
N PRO A 331 -2.95 11.98 -5.81
CA PRO A 331 -3.90 13.04 -6.16
C PRO A 331 -4.36 13.01 -7.62
N GLY A 332 -3.71 12.24 -8.51
CA GLY A 332 -3.92 12.31 -9.96
C GLY A 332 -4.78 11.23 -10.56
N SER A 333 -4.49 10.00 -10.21
CA SER A 333 -5.04 8.79 -10.84
C SER A 333 -5.80 7.89 -9.87
N ALA A 334 -5.67 8.09 -8.54
CA ALA A 334 -6.32 7.25 -7.54
C ALA A 334 -6.43 7.99 -6.20
N PHE A 335 -7.27 9.02 -6.11
CA PHE A 335 -7.47 9.72 -4.83
C PHE A 335 -8.38 8.91 -3.91
N CYS A 336 -7.87 7.79 -3.44
CA CYS A 336 -8.57 6.81 -2.61
C CYS A 336 -7.58 6.01 -1.77
N GLU A 337 -7.71 6.08 -0.45
CA GLU A 337 -6.89 5.36 0.53
C GLU A 337 -7.56 4.07 1.04
N SER A 338 -8.73 3.71 0.47
CA SER A 338 -9.57 2.62 0.98
C SER A 338 -9.19 1.26 0.42
N LEU A 339 -8.39 0.47 1.15
CA LEU A 339 -8.19 -0.96 0.83
C LEU A 339 -9.49 -1.79 0.86
N PRO A 340 -10.51 -1.53 1.71
CA PRO A 340 -11.82 -2.16 1.56
C PRO A 340 -12.45 -1.97 0.18
N LEU A 341 -12.34 -0.77 -0.42
CA LEU A 341 -12.82 -0.54 -1.78
C LEU A 341 -11.99 -1.31 -2.81
N VAL A 342 -10.66 -1.36 -2.66
CA VAL A 342 -9.77 -2.17 -3.50
C VAL A 342 -10.19 -3.64 -3.47
N VAL A 343 -10.46 -4.20 -2.29
CA VAL A 343 -10.93 -5.59 -2.09
C VAL A 343 -12.27 -5.80 -2.81
N ALA A 344 -13.24 -4.89 -2.65
CA ALA A 344 -14.55 -5.00 -3.29
C ALA A 344 -14.46 -4.93 -4.83
N LEU A 345 -13.65 -4.02 -5.38
CA LEU A 345 -13.40 -3.92 -6.82
C LEU A 345 -12.70 -5.18 -7.36
N SER A 346 -11.72 -5.69 -6.62
CA SER A 346 -11.02 -6.91 -7.02
C SER A 346 -11.97 -8.11 -7.11
N CYS A 347 -12.93 -8.21 -6.19
CA CYS A 347 -13.96 -9.25 -6.22
C CYS A 347 -14.94 -9.06 -7.39
N THR A 348 -15.44 -7.84 -7.60
CA THR A 348 -16.51 -7.57 -8.55
C THR A 348 -16.02 -7.41 -10.00
N GLN A 349 -14.83 -6.86 -10.21
CA GLN A 349 -14.31 -6.52 -11.53
C GLN A 349 -13.16 -7.44 -12.01
N MET A 350 -12.36 -7.98 -11.07
CA MET A 350 -11.24 -8.86 -11.40
C MET A 350 -11.53 -10.33 -11.06
N HIS A 351 -12.76 -10.65 -10.62
CA HIS A 351 -13.23 -12.01 -10.31
C HIS A 351 -12.39 -12.75 -9.25
N MET A 352 -11.82 -12.01 -8.31
CA MET A 352 -11.17 -12.57 -7.14
C MET A 352 -12.22 -12.98 -6.09
N SER A 353 -11.99 -14.06 -5.36
CA SER A 353 -12.79 -14.33 -4.15
C SER A 353 -12.39 -13.41 -3.00
N PRO A 354 -13.26 -13.17 -2.00
CA PRO A 354 -12.88 -12.39 -0.82
C PRO A 354 -11.62 -12.90 -0.13
N ALA A 355 -11.39 -14.22 -0.10
CA ALA A 355 -10.19 -14.81 0.49
C ALA A 355 -8.91 -14.49 -0.30
N GLU A 356 -8.99 -14.58 -1.64
CA GLU A 356 -7.89 -14.19 -2.54
C GLU A 356 -7.54 -12.71 -2.35
N ALA A 357 -8.54 -11.84 -2.30
CA ALA A 357 -8.33 -10.40 -2.10
C ALA A 357 -7.77 -10.08 -0.70
N LEU A 358 -8.25 -10.76 0.35
CA LEU A 358 -7.70 -10.61 1.71
C LEU A 358 -6.22 -11.03 1.76
N ALA A 359 -5.86 -12.18 1.19
CA ALA A 359 -4.46 -12.63 1.14
C ALA A 359 -3.58 -11.65 0.35
N ALA A 360 -4.11 -11.06 -0.73
CA ALA A 360 -3.40 -10.11 -1.58
C ALA A 360 -3.13 -8.76 -0.89
N CYS A 361 -4.06 -8.24 -0.06
CA CYS A 361 -3.89 -6.97 0.67
C CYS A 361 -3.37 -7.15 2.12
N THR A 362 -2.91 -8.36 2.47
CA THR A 362 -2.31 -8.66 3.77
C THR A 362 -0.96 -9.36 3.59
N VAL A 363 -0.95 -10.69 3.44
CA VAL A 363 0.29 -11.51 3.38
C VAL A 363 1.16 -11.16 2.16
N ASN A 364 0.57 -11.08 0.97
CA ASN A 364 1.36 -10.80 -0.23
C ASN A 364 1.81 -9.33 -0.30
N ALA A 365 0.97 -8.38 0.12
CA ALA A 365 1.39 -6.99 0.26
C ALA A 365 2.51 -6.84 1.31
N ALA A 366 2.43 -7.56 2.44
CA ALA A 366 3.51 -7.61 3.42
C ALA A 366 4.80 -8.25 2.86
N HIS A 367 4.68 -9.26 2.00
CA HIS A 367 5.82 -9.85 1.29
C HIS A 367 6.52 -8.82 0.38
N VAL A 368 5.76 -8.06 -0.40
CA VAL A 368 6.29 -6.97 -1.24
C VAL A 368 7.08 -5.96 -0.39
N LEU A 369 6.63 -5.68 0.83
CA LEU A 369 7.35 -4.79 1.75
C LEU A 369 8.50 -5.47 2.51
N GLY A 370 8.69 -6.81 2.38
CA GLY A 370 9.67 -7.56 3.16
C GLY A 370 9.32 -7.65 4.65
N ARG A 371 8.03 -7.69 4.99
CA ARG A 371 7.50 -7.66 6.37
C ARG A 371 6.55 -8.82 6.67
N ALA A 372 6.45 -9.82 5.77
CA ALA A 372 5.50 -10.93 5.91
C ALA A 372 5.83 -11.91 7.05
N ASP A 373 6.99 -11.77 7.66
CA ASP A 373 7.41 -12.50 8.86
C ASP A 373 6.80 -11.94 10.16
N ARG A 374 6.21 -10.73 10.10
CA ARG A 374 5.72 -10.04 11.29
C ARG A 374 4.35 -9.39 11.16
N VAL A 375 3.85 -9.10 9.94
CA VAL A 375 2.53 -8.52 9.69
C VAL A 375 1.78 -9.29 8.60
N GLY A 376 0.47 -9.04 8.46
CA GLY A 376 -0.39 -9.62 7.43
C GLY A 376 -1.08 -10.90 7.85
N ARG A 377 -0.92 -11.38 9.10
CA ARG A 377 -1.62 -12.55 9.64
C ARG A 377 -2.10 -12.31 11.06
N LEU A 378 -3.22 -12.95 11.42
CA LEU A 378 -3.58 -13.18 12.81
C LEU A 378 -2.97 -14.51 13.24
N ALA A 379 -1.79 -14.46 13.85
CA ALA A 379 -1.11 -15.67 14.35
C ALA A 379 -0.20 -15.31 15.53
N PRO A 380 0.01 -16.24 16.49
CA PRO A 380 0.94 -16.00 17.58
C PRO A 380 2.34 -15.63 17.09
N GLY A 381 2.92 -14.59 17.71
CA GLY A 381 4.22 -14.01 17.35
C GLY A 381 4.17 -12.87 16.33
N TYR A 382 3.10 -12.72 15.58
CA TYR A 382 2.90 -11.57 14.68
C TYR A 382 2.61 -10.28 15.47
N GLU A 383 2.89 -9.14 14.87
CA GLU A 383 2.49 -7.85 15.41
C GLU A 383 0.96 -7.82 15.59
N ALA A 384 0.50 -7.28 16.70
CA ALA A 384 -0.92 -7.20 17.00
C ALA A 384 -1.56 -6.03 16.25
N ASP A 385 -1.49 -6.11 14.92
CA ASP A 385 -2.14 -5.23 13.96
C ASP A 385 -3.43 -5.92 13.50
N ILE A 386 -4.57 -5.43 13.98
CA ILE A 386 -5.86 -6.10 13.87
C ILE A 386 -6.92 -5.08 13.46
N VAL A 387 -7.78 -5.48 12.53
CA VAL A 387 -8.98 -4.71 12.15
C VAL A 387 -10.22 -5.45 12.63
N LEU A 388 -11.05 -4.78 13.41
CA LEU A 388 -12.40 -5.24 13.76
C LEU A 388 -13.39 -4.65 12.78
N LEU A 389 -14.20 -5.52 12.18
CA LEU A 389 -15.31 -5.14 11.31
C LEU A 389 -16.60 -5.12 12.09
N ASP A 390 -17.48 -4.13 11.91
CA ASP A 390 -18.82 -4.05 12.47
C ASP A 390 -19.81 -5.03 11.80
N ALA A 391 -19.34 -6.21 11.51
CA ALA A 391 -20.07 -7.30 10.88
C ALA A 391 -19.61 -8.64 11.46
N SER A 392 -20.53 -9.56 11.63
CA SER A 392 -20.23 -10.91 12.16
C SER A 392 -19.59 -11.84 11.14
N ASP A 393 -19.58 -11.46 9.86
CA ASP A 393 -18.96 -12.19 8.76
C ASP A 393 -17.92 -11.30 8.09
N TRP A 394 -16.65 -11.73 8.12
CA TRP A 394 -15.53 -11.01 7.54
C TRP A 394 -15.69 -10.67 6.05
N ARG A 395 -16.53 -11.43 5.32
CA ARG A 395 -16.76 -11.22 3.88
C ARG A 395 -17.49 -9.91 3.57
N TYR A 396 -18.06 -9.26 4.58
CA TYR A 396 -18.62 -7.92 4.46
C TYR A 396 -17.57 -6.89 4.03
N LEU A 397 -16.30 -7.13 4.29
CA LEU A 397 -15.19 -6.32 3.76
C LEU A 397 -15.27 -6.15 2.22
N ALA A 398 -15.70 -7.20 1.51
CA ALA A 398 -15.83 -7.20 0.04
C ALA A 398 -17.28 -7.02 -0.42
N TYR A 399 -18.24 -7.58 0.34
CA TYR A 399 -19.63 -7.73 -0.12
C TYR A 399 -20.42 -6.42 -0.06
N HIS A 400 -20.22 -5.62 0.97
CA HIS A 400 -20.96 -4.37 1.15
C HIS A 400 -20.17 -3.20 0.51
N LEU A 401 -20.23 -3.14 -0.82
CA LEU A 401 -19.53 -2.14 -1.62
C LEU A 401 -19.90 -0.71 -1.18
N GLY A 402 -18.89 0.11 -0.94
CA GLY A 402 -19.03 1.53 -0.61
C GLY A 402 -19.28 1.84 0.87
N ALA A 403 -19.48 0.82 1.71
CA ALA A 403 -19.49 1.01 3.17
C ALA A 403 -18.09 0.76 3.75
N ASN A 404 -17.72 1.55 4.76
CA ASN A 404 -16.56 1.27 5.58
C ASN A 404 -17.01 0.51 6.84
N HIS A 405 -16.70 -0.79 6.88
CA HIS A 405 -16.99 -1.66 8.01
C HIS A 405 -15.91 -1.69 9.08
N VAL A 406 -14.87 -0.87 8.97
CA VAL A 406 -13.83 -0.78 9.98
C VAL A 406 -14.38 -0.11 11.23
N ALA A 407 -14.68 -0.89 12.26
CA ALA A 407 -15.19 -0.40 13.54
C ALA A 407 -14.06 0.06 14.47
N GLN A 408 -12.97 -0.72 14.50
CA GLN A 408 -11.81 -0.44 15.34
C GLN A 408 -10.53 -0.97 14.69
N VAL A 409 -9.48 -0.22 14.78
CA VAL A 409 -8.12 -0.66 14.42
C VAL A 409 -7.28 -0.79 15.68
N ILE A 410 -6.60 -1.90 15.82
CA ILE A 410 -5.60 -2.14 16.85
C ILE A 410 -4.23 -2.15 16.14
N ARG A 411 -3.29 -1.36 16.65
CA ARG A 411 -1.93 -1.29 16.11
C ARG A 411 -0.93 -1.59 17.20
N ALA A 412 -0.08 -2.58 16.96
CA ALA A 412 0.89 -3.07 17.96
C ALA A 412 0.24 -3.32 19.35
N GLY A 413 -0.96 -3.92 19.34
CA GLY A 413 -1.71 -4.27 20.55
C GLY A 413 -2.39 -3.09 21.27
N THR A 414 -2.46 -1.92 20.64
CA THR A 414 -3.13 -0.74 21.21
C THR A 414 -4.27 -0.29 20.31
N PRO A 415 -5.51 -0.19 20.81
CA PRO A 415 -6.61 0.40 20.07
C PRO A 415 -6.27 1.83 19.63
N THR A 416 -6.54 2.15 18.37
CA THR A 416 -6.38 3.52 17.85
C THR A 416 -7.63 4.32 18.10
N ALA A 417 -7.49 5.64 18.28
CA ALA A 417 -8.60 6.55 18.54
C ALA A 417 -9.45 6.78 17.28
#